data_a411b55a424c983600eec87931c44a38
#
_entry.id   a411b55a424c983600eec87931c44a38
#
_cell.length_a   1.000
_cell.length_b   1.000
_cell.length_c   1.000
_cell.angle_alpha   90.00
_cell.angle_beta   90.00
_cell.angle_gamma   90.00
#
_symmetry.space_group_name_H-M   'P 1'
#
loop_
_entity.id
_entity.type
_entity.pdbx_description
1 polymer ?
#
loop_
_entity_poly.entity_id
_entity_poly.type
_entity_poly.pdbx_seq_one_letter_code
_entity_poly.pdbx_strand_id
1 'polypeptide(L)'
;DDPQLLASLRIPKTWYIASDVTLDFIHYNNLNEVVEQKYKDINQIRLEYPYIVQTFKNSQFPPEIVKGLSVALDDFGDTPLIVRSSSLLEDRIGAAFSGKYKSLFLANQGTKQERLTALMDAIAEVYASVFGPDPIEYRAERNLLDFHEEMGIMIQEVVGTRVGDYWLPL
;
A
#
# COMPACT_ATOMS: atom_id res chain seq x y z
N ASP A 1 -38.72 0.03 3.25
CA ASP A 1 -37.41 -0.25 2.68
C ASP A 1 -37.35 0.18 1.22
N ASP A 2 -36.72 1.32 1.02
CA ASP A 2 -36.57 1.92 -0.31
C ASP A 2 -35.30 1.36 -0.96
N PRO A 3 -35.42 0.65 -2.11
CA PRO A 3 -34.24 0.12 -2.79
C PRO A 3 -33.20 1.19 -3.17
N GLN A 4 -33.64 2.41 -3.48
CA GLN A 4 -32.73 3.51 -3.81
C GLN A 4 -31.94 3.96 -2.59
N LEU A 5 -32.56 4.00 -1.42
CA LEU A 5 -31.89 4.35 -0.18
C LEU A 5 -30.86 3.28 0.20
N LEU A 6 -31.21 2.00 0.05
CA LEU A 6 -30.29 0.90 0.32
C LEU A 6 -29.08 0.94 -0.62
N ALA A 7 -29.29 1.27 -1.91
CA ALA A 7 -28.18 1.39 -2.86
C ALA A 7 -27.24 2.53 -2.51
N SER A 8 -27.76 3.63 -1.94
CA SER A 8 -26.92 4.78 -1.55
C SER A 8 -26.11 4.52 -0.27
N LEU A 9 -26.43 3.47 0.48
CA LEU A 9 -25.72 3.09 1.70
C LEU A 9 -24.66 2.02 1.47
N ARG A 10 -24.24 1.83 0.21
CA ARG A 10 -23.24 0.81 -0.13
C ARG A 10 -21.93 1.05 0.61
N ILE A 11 -21.46 0.00 1.31
CA ILE A 11 -20.16 -0.01 1.99
C ILE A 11 -19.10 -0.52 1.01
N PRO A 12 -17.97 0.22 0.81
CA PRO A 12 -16.92 -0.23 -0.08
C PRO A 12 -16.32 -1.55 0.40
N LYS A 13 -16.07 -2.48 -0.53
CA LYS A 13 -15.31 -3.68 -0.21
C LYS A 13 -13.87 -3.33 0.15
N THR A 14 -13.35 -4.00 1.14
CA THR A 14 -12.00 -3.77 1.63
C THR A 14 -11.33 -5.11 1.91
N TRP A 15 -10.09 -5.25 1.46
CA TRP A 15 -9.21 -6.36 1.77
C TRP A 15 -7.98 -5.83 2.49
N TYR A 16 -7.47 -6.60 3.44
CA TYR A 16 -6.31 -6.20 4.23
C TYR A 16 -5.19 -7.22 4.06
N ILE A 17 -3.96 -6.72 3.97
CA ILE A 17 -2.76 -7.54 4.09
C ILE A 17 -2.19 -7.25 5.48
N ALA A 18 -1.96 -8.31 6.26
CA ALA A 18 -1.47 -8.17 7.63
C ALA A 18 -0.07 -7.52 7.66
N SER A 19 0.21 -6.84 8.76
CA SER A 19 1.45 -6.06 8.91
C SER A 19 2.73 -6.91 8.90
N ASP A 20 2.64 -8.17 9.30
CA ASP A 20 3.81 -9.08 9.31
C ASP A 20 4.25 -9.47 7.89
N VAL A 21 3.40 -9.33 6.89
CA VAL A 21 3.75 -9.63 5.49
C VAL A 21 4.85 -8.68 4.98
N THR A 22 4.95 -7.47 5.52
CA THR A 22 6.04 -6.55 5.19
C THR A 22 7.40 -7.20 5.46
N LEU A 23 7.55 -7.81 6.61
CA LEU A 23 8.80 -8.47 6.98
C LEU A 23 9.04 -9.71 6.13
N ASP A 24 8.00 -10.48 5.83
CA ASP A 24 8.08 -11.63 4.94
C ASP A 24 8.56 -11.21 3.54
N PHE A 25 8.02 -10.12 3.03
CA PHE A 25 8.43 -9.58 1.73
C PHE A 25 9.92 -9.17 1.73
N ILE A 26 10.35 -8.49 2.79
CA ILE A 26 11.75 -8.06 2.94
C ILE A 26 12.67 -9.28 2.99
N HIS A 27 12.35 -10.29 3.79
CA HIS A 27 13.15 -11.51 3.90
C HIS A 27 13.15 -12.32 2.62
N TYR A 28 11.99 -12.47 1.99
CA TYR A 28 11.85 -13.24 0.76
C TYR A 28 12.73 -12.70 -0.38
N ASN A 29 12.96 -11.39 -0.39
CA ASN A 29 13.73 -10.72 -1.42
C ASN A 29 15.12 -10.30 -0.97
N ASN A 30 15.57 -10.72 0.21
CA ASN A 30 16.87 -10.37 0.77
C ASN A 30 17.12 -8.87 0.84
N LEU A 31 16.11 -8.12 1.27
CA LEU A 31 16.15 -6.66 1.34
C LEU A 31 16.50 -6.12 2.74
N ASN A 32 17.15 -6.93 3.57
CA ASN A 32 17.45 -6.55 4.96
C ASN A 32 18.34 -5.29 5.06
N GLU A 33 19.22 -5.07 4.08
CA GLU A 33 20.06 -3.88 4.05
C GLU A 33 19.25 -2.59 3.91
N VAL A 34 18.08 -2.65 3.27
CA VAL A 34 17.20 -1.49 3.12
C VAL A 34 16.68 -1.02 4.48
N VAL A 35 16.42 -1.94 5.38
CA VAL A 35 15.94 -1.62 6.75
C VAL A 35 16.97 -0.77 7.49
N GLU A 36 18.25 -1.04 7.29
CA GLU A 36 19.34 -0.31 7.95
C GLU A 36 19.55 1.09 7.39
N GLN A 37 18.96 1.41 6.25
CA GLN A 37 19.12 2.74 5.65
C GLN A 37 18.49 3.86 6.48
N LYS A 38 17.56 3.53 7.36
CA LYS A 38 16.93 4.51 8.26
C LYS A 38 17.92 5.24 9.17
N TYR A 39 19.13 4.69 9.35
CA TYR A 39 20.18 5.30 10.17
C TYR A 39 21.14 6.18 9.37
N LYS A 40 20.97 6.27 8.06
CA LYS A 40 21.80 7.12 7.21
C LYS A 40 21.37 8.58 7.31
N ASP A 41 22.24 9.47 6.79
CA ASP A 41 21.92 10.87 6.67
C ASP A 41 20.67 11.08 5.81
N ILE A 42 19.82 12.02 6.19
CA ILE A 42 18.54 12.27 5.52
C ILE A 42 18.71 12.65 4.04
N ASN A 43 19.78 13.36 3.71
CA ASN A 43 20.03 13.72 2.32
C ASN A 43 20.39 12.50 1.48
N GLN A 44 21.11 11.54 2.05
CA GLN A 44 21.43 10.29 1.38
C GLN A 44 20.17 9.43 1.21
N ILE A 45 19.32 9.37 2.23
CA ILE A 45 18.04 8.66 2.17
C ILE A 45 17.19 9.23 1.04
N ARG A 46 17.14 10.56 0.92
CA ARG A 46 16.37 11.23 -0.13
C ARG A 46 16.89 10.89 -1.52
N LEU A 47 18.21 10.84 -1.69
CA LEU A 47 18.83 10.50 -2.97
C LEU A 47 18.60 9.05 -3.36
N GLU A 48 18.61 8.14 -2.40
CA GLU A 48 18.50 6.69 -2.64
C GLU A 48 17.05 6.20 -2.74
N TYR A 49 16.09 6.97 -2.28
CA TYR A 49 14.70 6.53 -2.21
C TYR A 49 14.13 6.07 -3.57
N PRO A 50 14.33 6.79 -4.69
CA PRO A 50 13.83 6.31 -5.98
C PRO A 50 14.39 4.94 -6.36
N TYR A 51 15.64 4.66 -5.99
CA TYR A 51 16.25 3.35 -6.22
C TYR A 51 15.60 2.27 -5.36
N ILE A 52 15.30 2.59 -4.10
CA ILE A 52 14.60 1.68 -3.19
C ILE A 52 13.22 1.33 -3.75
N VAL A 53 12.48 2.30 -4.25
CA VAL A 53 11.17 2.09 -4.87
C VAL A 53 11.29 1.09 -6.03
N GLN A 54 12.26 1.28 -6.91
CA GLN A 54 12.47 0.37 -8.04
C GLN A 54 12.87 -1.03 -7.59
N THR A 55 13.72 -1.13 -6.59
CA THR A 55 14.13 -2.41 -6.02
C THR A 55 12.92 -3.19 -5.48
N PHE A 56 12.04 -2.51 -4.76
CA PHE A 56 10.82 -3.13 -4.24
C PHE A 56 9.89 -3.55 -5.37
N LYS A 57 9.70 -2.71 -6.37
CA LYS A 57 8.84 -3.02 -7.52
C LYS A 57 9.35 -4.20 -8.35
N ASN A 58 10.67 -4.37 -8.41
CA ASN A 58 11.30 -5.49 -9.10
C ASN A 58 11.36 -6.76 -8.25
N SER A 59 10.94 -6.70 -7.00
CA SER A 59 10.92 -7.83 -6.08
C SER A 59 9.69 -8.71 -6.31
N GLN A 60 9.72 -9.91 -5.74
CA GLN A 60 8.65 -10.88 -5.89
C GLN A 60 7.90 -11.05 -4.57
N PHE A 61 6.61 -11.32 -4.67
CA PHE A 61 5.80 -11.67 -3.50
C PHE A 61 5.84 -13.16 -3.27
N PRO A 62 5.77 -13.61 -2.00
CA PRO A 62 5.61 -15.03 -1.71
C PRO A 62 4.38 -15.61 -2.43
N PRO A 63 4.46 -16.88 -2.90
CA PRO A 63 3.37 -17.45 -3.71
C PRO A 63 1.99 -17.42 -3.04
N GLU A 64 1.91 -17.62 -1.73
CA GLU A 64 0.65 -17.58 -1.00
C GLU A 64 0.02 -16.17 -1.00
N ILE A 65 0.86 -15.13 -1.01
CA ILE A 65 0.37 -13.75 -1.09
C ILE A 65 -0.15 -13.46 -2.49
N VAL A 66 0.58 -13.90 -3.53
CA VAL A 66 0.13 -13.75 -4.91
C VAL A 66 -1.23 -14.42 -5.10
N LYS A 67 -1.39 -15.61 -4.55
CA LYS A 67 -2.66 -16.35 -4.62
C LYS A 67 -3.78 -15.58 -3.93
N GLY A 68 -3.52 -15.04 -2.75
CA GLY A 68 -4.50 -14.23 -2.01
C GLY A 68 -4.90 -12.98 -2.79
N LEU A 69 -3.94 -12.30 -3.41
CA LEU A 69 -4.22 -11.10 -4.22
C LEU A 69 -5.05 -11.43 -5.45
N SER A 70 -4.80 -12.60 -6.05
CA SER A 70 -5.59 -13.07 -7.18
C SER A 70 -7.06 -13.28 -6.78
N VAL A 71 -7.29 -13.87 -5.61
CA VAL A 71 -8.65 -14.06 -5.08
C VAL A 71 -9.31 -12.71 -4.79
N ALA A 72 -8.56 -11.77 -4.21
CA ALA A 72 -9.09 -10.43 -3.91
C ALA A 72 -9.53 -9.71 -5.20
N LEU A 73 -8.73 -9.81 -6.27
CA LEU A 73 -9.08 -9.21 -7.55
C LEU A 73 -10.36 -9.79 -8.15
N ASP A 74 -10.57 -11.10 -7.99
CA ASP A 74 -11.82 -11.73 -8.44
C ASP A 74 -13.01 -11.20 -7.65
N ASP A 75 -12.84 -10.97 -6.35
CA ASP A 75 -13.89 -10.42 -5.49
C ASP A 75 -14.22 -8.96 -5.83
N PHE A 76 -13.20 -8.14 -6.12
CA PHE A 76 -13.40 -6.74 -6.51
C PHE A 76 -14.01 -6.58 -7.90
N GLY A 77 -13.76 -7.50 -8.81
CA GLY A 77 -14.14 -7.35 -10.22
C GLY A 77 -13.32 -6.25 -10.89
N ASP A 78 -13.98 -5.41 -11.71
CA ASP A 78 -13.33 -4.36 -12.49
C ASP A 78 -13.47 -2.96 -11.88
N THR A 79 -13.82 -2.90 -10.61
CA THR A 79 -13.97 -1.63 -9.87
C THR A 79 -12.60 -1.01 -9.62
N PRO A 80 -12.44 0.32 -9.79
CA PRO A 80 -11.20 0.99 -9.41
C PRO A 80 -10.87 0.78 -7.94
N LEU A 81 -9.57 0.73 -7.63
CA LEU A 81 -9.09 0.43 -6.30
C LEU A 81 -8.17 1.53 -5.78
N ILE A 82 -8.13 1.67 -4.47
CA ILE A 82 -7.10 2.44 -3.78
C ILE A 82 -6.29 1.49 -2.91
N VAL A 83 -4.96 1.62 -2.96
CA VAL A 83 -4.02 0.85 -2.15
C VAL A 83 -3.33 1.82 -1.22
N ARG A 84 -3.44 1.59 0.08
CA ARG A 84 -2.82 2.49 1.06
C ARG A 84 -2.34 1.74 2.28
N SER A 85 -1.47 2.39 3.03
CA SER A 85 -0.95 1.84 4.28
C SER A 85 -2.00 1.84 5.37
N SER A 86 -1.88 0.85 6.25
CA SER A 86 -2.60 0.77 7.51
C SER A 86 -1.57 0.47 8.59
N SER A 87 -0.80 1.48 8.98
CA SER A 87 0.30 1.33 9.91
C SER A 87 -0.17 1.50 11.35
N LEU A 88 0.30 0.61 12.24
CA LEU A 88 0.06 0.77 13.68
C LEU A 88 0.66 2.05 14.20
N LEU A 89 1.79 2.47 13.65
CA LEU A 89 2.43 3.74 14.02
C LEU A 89 1.55 4.91 13.62
N GLU A 90 0.99 4.86 12.41
CA GLU A 90 0.05 5.85 11.91
C GLU A 90 -1.17 5.96 12.83
N ASP A 91 -1.74 4.83 13.24
CA ASP A 91 -2.90 4.79 14.11
C ASP A 91 -2.59 5.33 15.52
N ARG A 92 -1.42 5.00 16.08
CA ARG A 92 -1.01 5.44 17.42
C ARG A 92 -0.73 6.93 17.50
N ILE A 93 -0.17 7.49 16.43
CA ILE A 93 0.22 8.90 16.40
C ILE A 93 -0.91 9.76 15.84
N GLY A 94 -1.91 9.11 15.24
CA GLY A 94 -3.11 9.75 14.76
C GLY A 94 -2.93 10.55 13.49
N ALA A 95 -3.79 11.55 13.30
CA ALA A 95 -3.85 12.33 12.07
C ALA A 95 -2.56 13.07 11.73
N ALA A 96 -1.69 13.33 12.72
CA ALA A 96 -0.42 14.03 12.50
C ALA A 96 0.54 13.22 11.60
N PHE A 97 0.37 11.89 11.55
CA PHE A 97 1.19 11.02 10.70
C PHE A 97 0.50 10.68 9.38
N SER A 98 -0.76 11.04 9.25
CA SER A 98 -1.54 10.76 8.05
C SER A 98 -0.90 11.43 6.83
N GLY A 99 -0.81 10.68 5.72
CA GLY A 99 -0.22 11.18 4.48
C GLY A 99 1.29 11.03 4.37
N LYS A 100 1.97 10.56 5.42
CA LYS A 100 3.42 10.30 5.37
C LYS A 100 3.76 9.06 4.54
N TYR A 101 2.84 8.10 4.46
CA TYR A 101 2.96 6.92 3.61
C TYR A 101 2.17 7.10 2.31
N LYS A 102 2.54 6.30 1.31
CA LYS A 102 1.91 6.36 -0.02
C LYS A 102 0.46 5.87 0.01
N SER A 103 -0.34 6.50 -0.84
CA SER A 103 -1.66 6.03 -1.25
C SER A 103 -1.67 6.01 -2.76
N LEU A 104 -2.06 4.89 -3.37
CA LEU A 104 -2.00 4.73 -4.82
C LEU A 104 -3.37 4.32 -5.35
N PHE A 105 -3.75 4.94 -6.46
CA PHE A 105 -5.01 4.70 -7.14
C PHE A 105 -4.76 3.78 -8.32
N LEU A 106 -5.60 2.74 -8.47
CA LEU A 106 -5.53 1.79 -9.57
C LEU A 106 -6.83 1.81 -10.37
N ALA A 107 -6.71 1.92 -11.69
CA ALA A 107 -7.88 1.83 -12.56
C ALA A 107 -8.48 0.43 -12.55
N ASN A 108 -7.67 -0.61 -12.30
CA ASN A 108 -8.09 -2.01 -12.23
C ASN A 108 -8.76 -2.47 -13.52
N GLN A 109 -8.16 -2.17 -14.64
CA GLN A 109 -8.65 -2.50 -15.97
C GLN A 109 -7.64 -3.35 -16.73
N GLY A 110 -8.10 -4.13 -17.70
CA GLY A 110 -7.26 -4.99 -18.50
C GLY A 110 -7.42 -6.45 -18.13
N THR A 111 -6.46 -7.28 -18.54
CA THR A 111 -6.46 -8.71 -18.24
C THR A 111 -6.22 -8.94 -16.74
N LYS A 112 -6.56 -10.14 -16.29
CA LYS A 112 -6.29 -10.54 -14.90
C LYS A 112 -4.80 -10.39 -14.55
N GLN A 113 -3.91 -10.79 -15.47
CA GLN A 113 -2.47 -10.68 -15.26
C GLN A 113 -2.00 -9.23 -15.15
N GLU A 114 -2.51 -8.37 -16.02
CA GLU A 114 -2.19 -6.95 -15.96
C GLU A 114 -2.67 -6.30 -14.66
N ARG A 115 -3.87 -6.64 -14.24
CA ARG A 115 -4.45 -6.13 -12.99
C ARG A 115 -3.67 -6.62 -11.77
N LEU A 116 -3.28 -7.89 -11.76
CA LEU A 116 -2.48 -8.47 -10.67
C LEU A 116 -1.10 -7.83 -10.60
N THR A 117 -0.44 -7.65 -11.73
CA THR A 117 0.86 -6.99 -11.80
C THR A 117 0.78 -5.57 -11.28
N ALA A 118 -0.24 -4.81 -11.69
CA ALA A 118 -0.43 -3.43 -11.23
C ALA A 118 -0.69 -3.37 -9.72
N LEU A 119 -1.47 -4.31 -9.18
CA LEU A 119 -1.75 -4.37 -7.75
C LEU A 119 -0.48 -4.68 -6.95
N MET A 120 0.30 -5.68 -7.37
CA MET A 120 1.56 -6.02 -6.70
C MET A 120 2.55 -4.86 -6.76
N ASP A 121 2.64 -4.18 -7.90
CA ASP A 121 3.49 -3.03 -8.08
C ASP A 121 3.13 -1.90 -7.10
N ALA A 122 1.84 -1.63 -6.96
CA ALA A 122 1.33 -0.62 -6.03
C ALA A 122 1.65 -0.98 -4.57
N ILE A 123 1.45 -2.24 -4.20
CA ILE A 123 1.75 -2.70 -2.83
C ILE A 123 3.26 -2.56 -2.55
N ALA A 124 4.10 -2.95 -3.49
CA ALA A 124 5.55 -2.81 -3.35
C ALA A 124 5.96 -1.35 -3.14
N GLU A 125 5.34 -0.42 -3.87
CA GLU A 125 5.62 1.01 -3.71
C GLU A 125 5.17 1.54 -2.35
N VAL A 126 4.02 1.07 -1.85
CA VAL A 126 3.56 1.43 -0.50
C VAL A 126 4.53 0.89 0.55
N TYR A 127 5.00 -0.35 0.40
CA TYR A 127 6.02 -0.90 1.31
C TYR A 127 7.31 -0.08 1.28
N ALA A 128 7.78 0.29 0.08
CA ALA A 128 8.98 1.11 -0.05
C ALA A 128 8.84 2.46 0.63
N SER A 129 7.63 3.01 0.69
CA SER A 129 7.38 4.34 1.27
C SER A 129 7.73 4.42 2.75
N VAL A 130 7.75 3.28 3.46
CA VAL A 130 8.18 3.23 4.87
C VAL A 130 9.63 3.70 5.02
N PHE A 131 10.44 3.49 3.98
CA PHE A 131 11.86 3.83 3.94
C PHE A 131 12.12 5.17 3.23
N GLY A 132 11.07 5.94 2.98
CA GLY A 132 11.18 7.26 2.41
C GLY A 132 11.64 8.30 3.42
N PRO A 133 12.10 9.48 2.93
CA PRO A 133 12.67 10.51 3.82
C PRO A 133 11.66 11.05 4.83
N ASP A 134 10.40 11.26 4.45
CA ASP A 134 9.42 11.85 5.35
C ASP A 134 9.08 10.95 6.55
N PRO A 135 8.76 9.66 6.36
CA PRO A 135 8.51 8.77 7.51
C PRO A 135 9.76 8.57 8.38
N ILE A 136 10.93 8.47 7.77
CA ILE A 136 12.18 8.29 8.53
C ILE A 136 12.47 9.51 9.37
N GLU A 137 12.38 10.70 8.81
CA GLU A 137 12.60 11.96 9.52
C GLU A 137 11.61 12.11 10.68
N TYR A 138 10.34 11.81 10.43
CA TYR A 138 9.30 11.84 11.46
C TYR A 138 9.63 10.91 12.63
N ARG A 139 10.05 9.68 12.33
CA ARG A 139 10.40 8.70 13.37
C ARG A 139 11.68 9.09 14.11
N ALA A 140 12.66 9.65 13.39
CA ALA A 140 13.92 10.11 14.00
C ALA A 140 13.66 11.21 15.03
N GLU A 141 12.82 12.17 14.70
CA GLU A 141 12.46 13.29 15.59
C GLU A 141 11.78 12.82 16.87
N ARG A 142 11.17 11.62 16.86
CA ARG A 142 10.41 11.07 17.99
C ARG A 142 11.09 9.86 18.61
N ASN A 143 12.36 9.60 18.27
CA ASN A 143 13.14 8.48 18.79
C ASN A 143 12.46 7.12 18.54
N LEU A 144 11.86 6.95 17.35
CA LEU A 144 11.12 5.75 16.97
C LEU A 144 11.84 4.93 15.89
N LEU A 145 13.11 5.25 15.56
CA LEU A 145 13.85 4.56 14.49
C LEU A 145 14.09 3.07 14.79
N ASP A 146 14.20 2.71 16.09
CA ASP A 146 14.48 1.33 16.46
C ASP A 146 13.22 0.43 16.46
N PHE A 147 12.05 1.00 16.22
CA PHE A 147 10.81 0.22 16.10
C PHE A 147 10.77 -0.48 14.76
N HIS A 148 10.12 -1.66 14.73
CA HIS A 148 9.94 -2.41 13.50
C HIS A 148 9.01 -1.70 12.53
N GLU A 149 9.34 -1.78 11.25
CA GLU A 149 8.54 -1.23 10.17
C GLU A 149 7.41 -2.19 9.78
N GLU A 150 6.49 -2.41 10.70
CA GLU A 150 5.30 -3.21 10.42
C GLU A 150 4.23 -2.34 9.80
N MET A 151 3.85 -2.69 8.58
CA MET A 151 2.85 -1.93 7.84
C MET A 151 1.82 -2.87 7.23
N GLY A 152 0.57 -2.71 7.62
CA GLY A 152 -0.54 -3.36 6.92
C GLY A 152 -0.86 -2.62 5.64
N ILE A 153 -1.46 -3.34 4.70
CA ILE A 153 -1.96 -2.75 3.46
C ILE A 153 -3.47 -2.87 3.44
N MET A 154 -4.13 -1.80 3.07
CA MET A 154 -5.56 -1.78 2.81
C MET A 154 -5.80 -1.60 1.32
N ILE A 155 -6.56 -2.51 0.73
CA ILE A 155 -7.01 -2.44 -0.66
C ILE A 155 -8.51 -2.24 -0.61
N GLN A 156 -8.99 -1.13 -1.15
CA GLN A 156 -10.39 -0.76 -1.04
C GLN A 156 -10.96 -0.36 -2.39
N GLU A 157 -12.16 -0.80 -2.70
CA GLU A 157 -12.82 -0.34 -3.91
C GLU A 157 -13.20 1.14 -3.77
N VAL A 158 -13.07 1.87 -4.86
CA VAL A 158 -13.49 3.26 -4.92
C VAL A 158 -14.98 3.27 -5.24
N VAL A 159 -15.78 3.77 -4.30
CA VAL A 159 -17.22 3.91 -4.49
C VAL A 159 -17.49 5.19 -5.24
N GLY A 160 -18.25 5.08 -6.34
CA GLY A 160 -18.56 6.23 -7.16
C GLY A 160 -19.52 5.88 -8.28
N THR A 161 -19.78 6.85 -9.15
CA THR A 161 -20.62 6.66 -10.33
C THR A 161 -19.72 6.60 -11.57
N ARG A 162 -19.90 5.56 -12.38
CA ARG A 162 -19.18 5.43 -13.65
C ARG A 162 -19.84 6.31 -14.69
N VAL A 163 -19.04 7.18 -15.32
CA VAL A 163 -19.48 8.02 -16.43
C VAL A 163 -18.53 7.77 -17.61
N GLY A 164 -18.98 6.99 -18.60
CA GLY A 164 -18.10 6.54 -19.67
C GLY A 164 -16.95 5.71 -19.13
N ASP A 165 -15.73 6.16 -19.39
CA ASP A 165 -14.51 5.52 -18.88
C ASP A 165 -14.01 6.12 -17.56
N TYR A 166 -14.78 7.03 -16.95
CA TYR A 166 -14.38 7.71 -15.73
C TYR A 166 -15.24 7.30 -14.56
N TRP A 167 -14.64 7.30 -13.37
CA TRP A 167 -15.34 7.12 -12.12
C TRP A 167 -15.38 8.44 -11.36
N LEU A 168 -16.58 8.84 -10.93
CA LEU A 168 -16.76 10.02 -10.09
C LEU A 168 -17.00 9.58 -8.65
N PRO A 169 -16.17 10.02 -7.69
CA PRO A 169 -16.38 9.68 -6.27
C PRO A 169 -17.72 10.21 -5.77
N LEU A 170 -18.30 9.49 -4.86
CA LEU A 170 -19.53 9.92 -4.17
C LEU A 170 -19.27 11.04 -3.17
#